data_f8adc315ef1a811ef40ebf06dfa25d96
#
_entry.id   f8adc315ef1a811ef40ebf06dfa25d96
#
_cell.length_a   1.000
_cell.length_b   1.000
_cell.length_c   1.000
_cell.angle_alpha   90.00
_cell.angle_beta   90.00
_cell.angle_gamma   90.00
#
_symmetry.space_group_name_H-M   'P 1'
#
loop_
_entity.id
_entity.type
_entity.pdbx_description
1 polymer ?
#
loop_
_entity_poly.entity_id
_entity_poly.type
_entity_poly.pdbx_seq_one_letter_code
_entity_poly.pdbx_strand_id
1 'polypeptide(L)'
;MRIIAGTRKGHRIEAPPGTSTRPTGDRVRESTFSLIGPVDDAAVLDLYAGSGALGLEALSRGAARATFVESDRAACRAIDRNLEKLRLTGATVLCSRVEIVLAQEAAAGRKYDLVLLDPPYEMTDHEPIARYVPRLLAEDGLVVFETSARVEPELPLARRTSRKYGSARVTLFEHG
;
A
#
# COMPACT_ATOMS: atom_id res chain seq x y z
N MET A 1 3.77 11.49 10.81
CA MET A 1 4.43 10.42 10.03
C MET A 1 5.59 10.99 9.22
N ARG A 2 6.60 10.18 9.00
CA ARG A 2 7.78 10.57 8.22
C ARG A 2 8.14 9.47 7.22
N ILE A 3 8.76 9.88 6.12
CA ILE A 3 9.43 8.94 5.20
C ILE A 3 10.65 8.35 5.92
N ILE A 4 10.77 7.03 5.89
CA ILE A 4 11.79 6.29 6.65
C ILE A 4 13.12 6.24 5.90
N ALA A 5 13.08 6.01 4.58
CA ALA A 5 14.28 5.82 3.77
C ALA A 5 14.12 6.40 2.36
N GLY A 6 15.19 6.36 1.58
CA GLY A 6 15.21 6.79 0.19
C GLY A 6 15.48 8.28 0.01
N THR A 7 15.12 8.81 -1.16
CA THR A 7 15.43 10.20 -1.55
C THR A 7 14.71 11.25 -0.69
N ARG A 8 13.65 10.87 0.00
CA ARG A 8 12.85 11.79 0.84
C ARG A 8 12.90 11.40 2.31
N LYS A 9 13.92 10.66 2.73
CA LYS A 9 14.11 10.26 4.14
C LYS A 9 13.97 11.45 5.07
N GLY A 10 13.19 11.27 6.14
CA GLY A 10 13.00 12.27 7.20
C GLY A 10 11.95 13.34 6.92
N HIS A 11 11.45 13.44 5.68
CA HIS A 11 10.40 14.39 5.35
C HIS A 11 9.07 13.97 5.98
N ARG A 12 8.31 14.96 6.46
CA ARG A 12 6.99 14.71 7.06
C ARG A 12 5.92 14.45 6.01
N ILE A 13 4.98 13.57 6.35
CA ILE A 13 3.79 13.26 5.57
C ILE A 13 2.58 13.78 6.34
N GLU A 14 1.70 14.52 5.67
CA GLU A 14 0.43 14.94 6.22
C GLU A 14 -0.56 13.77 6.26
N ALA A 15 -1.23 13.62 7.40
CA ALA A 15 -2.37 12.72 7.53
C ALA A 15 -3.67 13.45 7.18
N PRO A 16 -4.72 12.76 6.70
CA PRO A 16 -6.04 13.36 6.53
C PRO A 16 -6.57 13.90 7.87
N PRO A 17 -7.42 14.95 7.85
CA PRO A 17 -8.04 15.44 9.08
C PRO A 17 -8.80 14.34 9.83
N GLY A 18 -8.70 14.31 11.16
CA GLY A 18 -9.40 13.33 12.00
C GLY A 18 -8.68 12.01 12.19
N THR A 19 -7.53 11.80 11.54
CA THR A 19 -6.71 10.60 11.76
C THR A 19 -5.59 10.91 12.74
N SER A 20 -5.41 10.03 13.74
CA SER A 20 -4.28 10.14 14.66
C SER A 20 -3.05 9.47 14.04
N THR A 21 -1.91 10.18 14.08
CA THR A 21 -0.63 9.57 13.72
C THR A 21 -0.19 8.66 14.87
N ARG A 22 0.06 7.39 14.56
CA ARG A 22 0.57 6.44 15.56
C ARG A 22 2.09 6.39 15.44
N PRO A 23 2.85 6.62 16.54
CA PRO A 23 4.30 6.44 16.53
C PRO A 23 4.69 5.03 16.08
N THR A 24 3.85 4.03 16.40
CA THR A 24 4.01 2.64 15.96
C THR A 24 3.86 2.47 14.46
N GLY A 25 3.17 3.39 13.77
CA GLY A 25 2.98 3.34 12.32
C GLY A 25 4.28 3.43 11.54
N ASP A 26 5.18 4.30 11.96
CA ASP A 26 6.49 4.45 11.31
C ASP A 26 7.33 3.18 11.48
N ARG A 27 7.32 2.56 12.65
CA ARG A 27 8.03 1.31 12.92
C ARG A 27 7.48 0.14 12.12
N VAL A 28 6.16 0.03 12.03
CA VAL A 28 5.51 -1.01 11.22
C VAL A 28 5.87 -0.84 9.76
N ARG A 29 5.85 0.40 9.25
CA ARG A 29 6.22 0.68 7.85
C ARG A 29 7.69 0.35 7.59
N GLU A 30 8.59 0.72 8.49
CA GLU A 30 10.01 0.37 8.40
C GLU A 30 10.21 -1.15 8.34
N SER A 31 9.57 -1.87 9.26
CA SER A 31 9.63 -3.33 9.31
C SER A 31 9.04 -3.96 8.05
N THR A 32 7.92 -3.41 7.56
CA THR A 32 7.26 -3.88 6.34
C THR A 32 8.21 -3.77 5.13
N PHE A 33 8.85 -2.63 4.94
CA PHE A 33 9.78 -2.46 3.82
C PHE A 33 11.06 -3.29 3.99
N SER A 34 11.46 -3.59 5.21
CA SER A 34 12.55 -4.56 5.46
C SER A 34 12.18 -5.96 4.99
N LEU A 35 10.92 -6.37 5.16
CA LEU A 35 10.42 -7.65 4.66
C LEU A 35 10.29 -7.66 3.14
N ILE A 36 9.86 -6.55 2.55
CA ILE A 36 9.69 -6.41 1.09
C ILE A 36 11.05 -6.48 0.37
N GLY A 37 12.07 -5.82 0.92
CA GLY A 37 13.35 -5.64 0.24
C GLY A 37 13.34 -4.49 -0.76
N PRO A 38 14.33 -4.44 -1.68
CA PRO A 38 14.44 -3.35 -2.65
C PRO A 38 13.22 -3.24 -3.57
N VAL A 39 12.82 -1.99 -3.85
CA VAL A 39 11.66 -1.69 -4.71
C VAL A 39 12.06 -0.81 -5.92
N ASP A 40 13.36 -0.77 -6.24
CA ASP A 40 13.85 0.03 -7.36
C ASP A 40 13.11 -0.34 -8.66
N ASP A 41 12.66 0.68 -9.36
CA ASP A 41 11.95 0.59 -10.63
C ASP A 41 10.60 -0.16 -10.58
N ALA A 42 10.10 -0.45 -9.39
CA ALA A 42 8.84 -1.19 -9.23
C ALA A 42 7.61 -0.36 -9.64
N ALA A 43 6.61 -1.06 -10.15
CA ALA A 43 5.26 -0.54 -10.31
C ALA A 43 4.45 -0.93 -9.07
N VAL A 44 3.95 0.07 -8.34
CA VAL A 44 3.32 -0.10 -7.04
C VAL A 44 1.83 0.26 -7.10
N LEU A 45 0.99 -0.56 -6.49
CA LEU A 45 -0.44 -0.28 -6.30
C LEU A 45 -0.69 -0.18 -4.80
N ASP A 46 -1.09 1.00 -4.33
CA ASP A 46 -1.39 1.27 -2.92
C ASP A 46 -2.91 1.38 -2.75
N LEU A 47 -3.52 0.30 -2.25
CA LEU A 47 -4.97 0.18 -2.06
C LEU A 47 -5.34 0.56 -0.63
N TYR A 48 -6.45 1.30 -0.48
CA TYR A 48 -6.85 1.90 0.79
C TYR A 48 -5.76 2.85 1.30
N ALA A 49 -5.30 3.73 0.41
CA ALA A 49 -4.04 4.46 0.60
C ALA A 49 -4.01 5.44 1.76
N GLY A 50 -5.16 5.98 2.20
CA GLY A 50 -5.22 6.92 3.31
C GLY A 50 -4.39 8.18 3.04
N SER A 51 -3.35 8.40 3.84
CA SER A 51 -2.39 9.49 3.62
C SER A 51 -1.41 9.24 2.49
N GLY A 52 -1.40 8.01 1.96
CA GLY A 52 -0.44 7.58 0.94
C GLY A 52 0.92 7.16 1.50
N ALA A 53 1.05 6.97 2.81
CA ALA A 53 2.33 6.71 3.46
C ALA A 53 3.11 5.54 2.85
N LEU A 54 2.44 4.44 2.53
CA LEU A 54 3.11 3.26 1.96
C LEU A 54 3.60 3.51 0.53
N GLY A 55 2.74 4.02 -0.33
CA GLY A 55 3.11 4.32 -1.71
C GLY A 55 4.16 5.43 -1.81
N LEU A 56 4.06 6.45 -0.96
CA LEU A 56 5.06 7.53 -0.87
C LEU A 56 6.41 6.98 -0.42
N GLU A 57 6.42 6.06 0.54
CA GLU A 57 7.63 5.39 0.99
C GLU A 57 8.27 4.60 -0.15
N ALA A 58 7.46 3.87 -0.92
CA ALA A 58 7.94 3.11 -2.08
C ALA A 58 8.57 4.03 -3.13
N LEU A 59 7.91 5.15 -3.46
CA LEU A 59 8.47 6.14 -4.40
C LEU A 59 9.79 6.72 -3.88
N SER A 60 9.86 7.05 -2.60
CA SER A 60 11.08 7.55 -1.97
C SER A 60 12.23 6.53 -2.07
N ARG A 61 11.92 5.25 -2.04
CA ARG A 61 12.89 4.15 -2.11
C ARG A 61 13.25 3.74 -3.55
N GLY A 62 12.72 4.43 -4.55
CA GLY A 62 13.12 4.22 -5.93
C GLY A 62 12.10 3.53 -6.83
N ALA A 63 10.87 3.29 -6.36
CA ALA A 63 9.82 2.76 -7.22
C ALA A 63 9.62 3.70 -8.43
N ALA A 64 9.37 3.13 -9.60
CA ALA A 64 9.21 3.90 -10.83
C ALA A 64 7.87 4.63 -10.87
N ARG A 65 6.83 3.99 -10.35
CA ARG A 65 5.47 4.56 -10.31
C ARG A 65 4.67 3.98 -9.17
N ALA A 66 3.71 4.75 -8.70
CA ALA A 66 2.76 4.31 -7.69
C ALA A 66 1.36 4.82 -8.05
N THR A 67 0.39 3.90 -8.01
CA THR A 67 -1.03 4.21 -8.16
C THR A 67 -1.66 4.13 -6.78
N PHE A 68 -2.20 5.24 -6.31
CA PHE A 68 -2.88 5.34 -5.01
C PHE A 68 -4.38 5.24 -5.24
N VAL A 69 -5.04 4.34 -4.54
CA VAL A 69 -6.50 4.19 -4.60
C VAL A 69 -7.07 4.48 -3.22
N GLU A 70 -7.92 5.49 -3.15
CA GLU A 70 -8.53 5.97 -1.93
C GLU A 70 -9.91 6.54 -2.23
N SER A 71 -10.92 6.22 -1.44
CA SER A 71 -12.28 6.67 -1.68
C SER A 71 -12.63 7.98 -0.96
N ASP A 72 -11.96 8.29 0.15
CA ASP A 72 -12.20 9.52 0.91
C ASP A 72 -11.53 10.73 0.23
N ARG A 73 -12.34 11.71 -0.13
CA ARG A 73 -11.85 12.90 -0.85
C ARG A 73 -10.81 13.69 -0.07
N ALA A 74 -10.97 13.82 1.25
CA ALA A 74 -10.00 14.51 2.09
C ALA A 74 -8.66 13.79 2.11
N ALA A 75 -8.69 12.46 2.15
CA ALA A 75 -7.48 11.64 2.07
C ALA A 75 -6.82 11.76 0.69
N CYS A 76 -7.60 11.74 -0.38
CA CYS A 76 -7.07 11.95 -1.75
C CYS A 76 -6.34 13.28 -1.85
N ARG A 77 -6.91 14.35 -1.30
CA ARG A 77 -6.26 15.67 -1.27
C ARG A 77 -4.98 15.67 -0.45
N ALA A 78 -4.97 14.94 0.67
CA ALA A 78 -3.75 14.80 1.48
C ALA A 78 -2.64 14.10 0.69
N ILE A 79 -2.97 13.06 -0.07
CA ILE A 79 -2.00 12.38 -0.95
C ILE A 79 -1.44 13.37 -1.97
N ASP A 80 -2.29 14.14 -2.64
CA ASP A 80 -1.86 15.13 -3.63
C ASP A 80 -0.93 16.17 -3.01
N ARG A 81 -1.26 16.69 -1.82
CA ARG A 81 -0.40 17.65 -1.11
C ARG A 81 0.94 17.04 -0.74
N ASN A 82 0.94 15.79 -0.28
CA ASN A 82 2.17 15.07 0.06
C ASN A 82 3.06 14.89 -1.16
N LEU A 83 2.50 14.49 -2.29
CA LEU A 83 3.23 14.32 -3.55
C LEU A 83 3.88 15.63 -4.00
N GLU A 84 3.12 16.72 -3.95
CA GLU A 84 3.61 18.05 -4.32
C GLU A 84 4.72 18.53 -3.39
N LYS A 85 4.49 18.43 -2.08
CA LYS A 85 5.45 18.83 -1.05
C LYS A 85 6.76 18.06 -1.15
N LEU A 86 6.67 16.75 -1.38
CA LEU A 86 7.83 15.87 -1.51
C LEU A 86 8.46 15.92 -2.90
N ARG A 87 7.82 16.59 -3.86
CA ARG A 87 8.27 16.63 -5.26
C ARG A 87 8.53 15.24 -5.82
N LEU A 88 7.62 14.32 -5.53
CA LEU A 88 7.66 12.97 -6.07
C LEU A 88 6.88 12.91 -7.38
N THR A 89 7.44 12.22 -8.36
CA THR A 89 6.84 12.00 -9.67
C THR A 89 6.48 10.53 -9.86
N GLY A 90 5.80 10.20 -10.95
CA GLY A 90 5.41 8.82 -11.23
C GLY A 90 4.18 8.37 -10.45
N ALA A 91 3.43 9.29 -9.85
CA ALA A 91 2.25 8.97 -9.06
C ALA A 91 0.95 9.24 -9.82
N THR A 92 -0.03 8.37 -9.62
CA THR A 92 -1.41 8.54 -10.06
C THR A 92 -2.31 8.36 -8.85
N VAL A 93 -3.21 9.31 -8.60
CA VAL A 93 -4.18 9.22 -7.51
C VAL A 93 -5.55 8.97 -8.10
N LEU A 94 -6.14 7.82 -7.76
CA LEU A 94 -7.50 7.44 -8.17
C LEU A 94 -8.42 7.58 -6.96
N CYS A 95 -9.17 8.67 -6.92
CA CYS A 95 -10.13 8.92 -5.86
C CYS A 95 -11.43 8.16 -6.16
N SER A 96 -11.43 6.88 -5.81
CA SER A 96 -12.49 5.95 -6.14
C SER A 96 -12.47 4.77 -5.17
N ARG A 97 -13.54 3.99 -5.19
CA ARG A 97 -13.64 2.78 -4.39
C ARG A 97 -12.69 1.71 -4.93
N VAL A 98 -12.06 0.99 -4.03
CA VAL A 98 -11.05 -0.04 -4.38
C VAL A 98 -11.64 -1.10 -5.30
N GLU A 99 -12.83 -1.62 -5.01
CA GLU A 99 -13.45 -2.68 -5.82
C GLU A 99 -13.73 -2.25 -7.26
N ILE A 100 -14.00 -0.98 -7.48
CA ILE A 100 -14.20 -0.44 -8.85
C ILE A 100 -12.88 -0.40 -9.60
N VAL A 101 -11.83 0.13 -8.96
CA VAL A 101 -10.50 0.24 -9.55
C VAL A 101 -9.91 -1.14 -9.83
N LEU A 102 -10.04 -2.08 -8.89
CA LEU A 102 -9.55 -3.45 -9.07
C LEU A 102 -10.13 -4.09 -10.34
N ALA A 103 -11.43 -3.97 -10.53
CA ALA A 103 -12.09 -4.51 -11.71
C ALA A 103 -11.60 -3.85 -13.01
N GLN A 104 -11.45 -2.52 -13.00
CA GLN A 104 -10.96 -1.76 -14.15
C GLN A 104 -9.52 -2.10 -14.51
N GLU A 105 -8.65 -2.16 -13.52
CA GLU A 105 -7.24 -2.48 -13.71
C GLU A 105 -7.06 -3.91 -14.22
N ALA A 106 -7.83 -4.85 -13.67
CA ALA A 106 -7.83 -6.23 -14.14
C ALA A 106 -8.29 -6.35 -15.58
N ALA A 107 -9.38 -5.67 -15.94
CA ALA A 107 -9.89 -5.64 -17.31
C ALA A 107 -8.88 -5.03 -18.29
N ALA A 108 -8.09 -4.06 -17.85
CA ALA A 108 -7.03 -3.44 -18.66
C ALA A 108 -5.77 -4.30 -18.75
N GLY A 109 -5.68 -5.43 -18.04
CA GLY A 109 -4.52 -6.30 -18.04
C GLY A 109 -3.29 -5.72 -17.36
N ARG A 110 -3.46 -4.76 -16.46
CA ARG A 110 -2.34 -4.13 -15.77
C ARG A 110 -1.68 -5.09 -14.79
N LYS A 111 -0.38 -4.90 -14.60
CA LYS A 111 0.43 -5.69 -13.67
C LYS A 111 1.24 -4.78 -12.78
N TYR A 112 1.36 -5.18 -11.51
CA TYR A 112 2.11 -4.46 -10.49
C TYR A 112 3.13 -5.38 -9.83
N ASP A 113 4.30 -4.82 -9.53
CA ASP A 113 5.36 -5.56 -8.84
C ASP A 113 5.12 -5.62 -7.34
N LEU A 114 4.43 -4.61 -6.81
CA LEU A 114 4.12 -4.51 -5.39
C LEU A 114 2.69 -4.03 -5.21
N VAL A 115 1.87 -4.82 -4.53
CA VAL A 115 0.50 -4.44 -4.16
C VAL A 115 0.44 -4.30 -2.65
N LEU A 116 0.10 -3.10 -2.18
CA LEU A 116 0.01 -2.77 -0.76
C LEU A 116 -1.47 -2.69 -0.38
N LEU A 117 -1.85 -3.40 0.66
CA LEU A 117 -3.23 -3.50 1.15
C LEU A 117 -3.28 -3.14 2.63
N ASP A 118 -3.93 -2.03 2.96
CA ASP A 118 -4.14 -1.61 4.34
C ASP A 118 -5.61 -1.21 4.56
N PRO A 119 -6.56 -2.16 4.41
CA PRO A 119 -7.97 -1.86 4.58
C PRO A 119 -8.32 -1.58 6.05
N PRO A 120 -9.46 -0.91 6.30
CA PRO A 120 -9.96 -0.75 7.68
C PRO A 120 -10.09 -2.11 8.37
N TYR A 121 -9.73 -2.18 9.66
CA TYR A 121 -9.74 -3.43 10.43
C TYR A 121 -11.14 -4.05 10.53
N GLU A 122 -12.19 -3.23 10.53
CA GLU A 122 -13.58 -3.69 10.57
C GLU A 122 -14.07 -4.29 9.26
N MET A 123 -13.32 -4.14 8.18
CA MET A 123 -13.67 -4.74 6.90
C MET A 123 -13.42 -6.25 6.94
N THR A 124 -14.48 -7.04 6.80
CA THR A 124 -14.40 -8.49 6.87
C THR A 124 -14.57 -9.18 5.50
N ASP A 125 -15.12 -8.47 4.52
CA ASP A 125 -15.30 -9.00 3.17
C ASP A 125 -14.09 -8.66 2.30
N HIS A 126 -13.23 -9.64 2.12
CA HIS A 126 -12.03 -9.53 1.28
C HIS A 126 -12.22 -10.16 -0.11
N GLU A 127 -13.47 -10.47 -0.49
CA GLU A 127 -13.75 -11.15 -1.77
C GLU A 127 -13.22 -10.38 -2.98
N PRO A 128 -13.45 -9.07 -3.13
CA PRO A 128 -12.90 -8.33 -4.27
C PRO A 128 -11.37 -8.37 -4.34
N ILE A 129 -10.71 -8.31 -3.19
CA ILE A 129 -9.25 -8.43 -3.10
C ILE A 129 -8.81 -9.81 -3.58
N ALA A 130 -9.41 -10.87 -3.05
CA ALA A 130 -9.10 -12.24 -3.41
C ALA A 130 -9.34 -12.52 -4.91
N ARG A 131 -10.38 -11.90 -5.47
CA ARG A 131 -10.78 -12.10 -6.86
C ARG A 131 -9.83 -11.41 -7.85
N TYR A 132 -9.41 -10.19 -7.57
CA TYR A 132 -8.69 -9.36 -8.55
C TYR A 132 -7.19 -9.24 -8.31
N VAL A 133 -6.74 -9.17 -7.07
CA VAL A 133 -5.33 -8.91 -6.75
C VAL A 133 -4.39 -9.95 -7.36
N PRO A 134 -4.70 -11.27 -7.34
CA PRO A 134 -3.82 -12.24 -8.00
C PRO A 134 -3.63 -11.99 -9.49
N ARG A 135 -4.66 -11.45 -10.15
CA ARG A 135 -4.62 -11.11 -11.58
C ARG A 135 -3.80 -9.86 -11.88
N LEU A 136 -3.64 -8.98 -10.89
CA LEU A 136 -2.89 -7.73 -11.00
C LEU A 136 -1.43 -7.89 -10.59
N LEU A 137 -1.07 -9.01 -10.01
CA LEU A 137 0.28 -9.24 -9.51
C LEU A 137 1.19 -9.74 -10.63
N ALA A 138 2.30 -9.04 -10.83
CA ALA A 138 3.34 -9.47 -11.76
C ALA A 138 3.92 -10.83 -11.31
N GLU A 139 4.56 -11.56 -12.21
CA GLU A 139 5.07 -12.92 -11.96
C GLU A 139 5.95 -12.99 -10.70
N ASP A 140 6.89 -12.06 -10.55
CA ASP A 140 7.76 -11.97 -9.37
C ASP A 140 7.27 -10.96 -8.35
N GLY A 141 6.00 -10.59 -8.43
CA GLY A 141 5.41 -9.56 -7.59
C GLY A 141 5.13 -10.01 -6.17
N LEU A 142 4.87 -9.04 -5.31
CA LEU A 142 4.62 -9.24 -3.90
C LEU A 142 3.36 -8.49 -3.48
N VAL A 143 2.51 -9.16 -2.70
CA VAL A 143 1.35 -8.54 -2.03
C VAL A 143 1.69 -8.37 -0.56
N VAL A 144 1.46 -7.19 -0.03
CA VAL A 144 1.61 -6.89 1.40
C VAL A 144 0.24 -6.55 1.96
N PHE A 145 -0.24 -7.37 2.89
CA PHE A 145 -1.57 -7.22 3.46
C PHE A 145 -1.46 -6.95 4.96
N GLU A 146 -1.80 -5.72 5.37
CA GLU A 146 -1.88 -5.35 6.78
C GLU A 146 -3.30 -5.59 7.30
N THR A 147 -3.40 -6.28 8.42
CA THR A 147 -4.66 -6.58 9.11
C THR A 147 -4.48 -6.36 10.60
N SER A 148 -5.58 -6.49 11.37
CA SER A 148 -5.47 -6.65 12.81
C SER A 148 -4.61 -7.88 13.13
N ALA A 149 -3.85 -7.83 14.21
CA ALA A 149 -3.01 -8.94 14.65
C ALA A 149 -3.81 -10.25 14.88
N ARG A 150 -5.11 -10.13 15.14
CA ARG A 150 -6.03 -11.26 15.37
C ARG A 150 -6.48 -11.94 14.08
N VAL A 151 -6.24 -11.33 12.92
CA VAL A 151 -6.71 -11.82 11.64
C VAL A 151 -5.52 -12.30 10.83
N GLU A 152 -5.55 -13.56 10.40
CA GLU A 152 -4.64 -14.08 9.39
C GLU A 152 -5.36 -14.02 8.05
N PRO A 153 -5.00 -13.10 7.15
CA PRO A 153 -5.68 -13.00 5.88
C PRO A 153 -5.33 -14.19 4.98
N GLU A 154 -6.30 -14.59 4.16
CA GLU A 154 -6.12 -15.64 3.16
C GLU A 154 -6.37 -15.07 1.77
N LEU A 155 -5.50 -15.38 0.84
CA LEU A 155 -5.65 -15.05 -0.57
C LEU A 155 -5.31 -16.28 -1.40
N PRO A 156 -5.81 -16.39 -2.64
CA PRO A 156 -5.43 -17.49 -3.53
C PRO A 156 -4.02 -17.28 -4.10
N LEU A 157 -3.07 -17.14 -3.20
CA LEU A 157 -1.63 -16.89 -3.46
C LEU A 157 -0.84 -17.65 -2.38
N ALA A 158 0.43 -17.88 -2.63
CA ALA A 158 1.30 -18.50 -1.63
C ALA A 158 1.68 -17.48 -0.55
N ARG A 159 1.49 -17.84 0.71
CA ARG A 159 1.93 -17.01 1.82
C ARG A 159 3.44 -17.16 2.01
N ARG A 160 4.16 -16.05 1.89
CA ARG A 160 5.61 -16.01 2.07
C ARG A 160 5.99 -15.89 3.54
N THR A 161 5.36 -14.95 4.26
CA THR A 161 5.60 -14.72 5.68
C THR A 161 4.44 -13.97 6.31
N SER A 162 4.32 -14.04 7.63
CA SER A 162 3.35 -13.27 8.41
C SER A 162 3.99 -12.88 9.73
N ARG A 163 3.92 -11.59 10.09
CA ARG A 163 4.53 -11.04 11.30
C ARG A 163 3.54 -10.18 12.06
N LYS A 164 3.55 -10.29 13.37
CA LYS A 164 2.77 -9.41 14.27
C LYS A 164 3.64 -8.25 14.74
N TYR A 165 3.06 -7.05 14.71
CA TYR A 165 3.68 -5.83 15.23
C TYR A 165 2.64 -5.11 16.09
N GLY A 166 2.64 -5.39 17.42
CA GLY A 166 1.63 -4.86 18.31
C GLY A 166 0.22 -5.30 17.91
N SER A 167 -0.66 -4.36 17.60
CA SER A 167 -2.03 -4.64 17.19
C SER A 167 -2.20 -4.93 15.69
N ALA A 168 -1.10 -4.84 14.92
CA ALA A 168 -1.10 -5.08 13.49
C ALA A 168 -0.45 -6.41 13.13
N ARG A 169 -0.86 -6.95 12.00
CA ARG A 169 -0.22 -8.09 11.35
C ARG A 169 0.10 -7.70 9.92
N VAL A 170 1.28 -8.04 9.45
CA VAL A 170 1.70 -7.85 8.07
C VAL A 170 1.97 -9.22 7.46
N THR A 171 1.24 -9.54 6.41
CA THR A 171 1.35 -10.82 5.69
C THR A 171 1.76 -10.55 4.25
N LEU A 172 2.77 -11.27 3.78
CA LEU A 172 3.28 -11.17 2.41
C LEU A 172 2.85 -12.41 1.61
N PHE A 173 2.35 -12.15 0.39
CA PHE A 173 1.95 -13.20 -0.53
C PHE A 173 2.67 -13.04 -1.87
N GLU A 174 2.83 -14.16 -2.57
CA GLU A 174 3.42 -14.21 -3.90
C GLU A 174 2.75 -15.32 -4.72
N HIS A 175 3.01 -15.37 -6.02
CA HIS A 175 2.53 -16.50 -6.84
C HIS A 175 3.20 -17.79 -6.37
N GLY A 176 2.39 -18.85 -6.31
CA GLY A 176 2.87 -20.19 -5.91
C GLY A 176 3.56 -20.93 -7.03
#